data_4ff95b6b0c7ddeb800fbd7e9d04a242e
#
_entry.id   4ff95b6b0c7ddeb800fbd7e9d04a242e
#
_cell.length_a   1.000
_cell.length_b   1.000
_cell.length_c   1.000
_cell.angle_alpha   90.00
_cell.angle_beta   90.00
_cell.angle_gamma   90.00
#
_symmetry.space_group_name_H-M   'P 1'
#
loop_
_entity.id
_entity.type
_entity.pdbx_description
1 polymer ?
#
loop_
_entity_poly.entity_id
_entity_poly.type
_entity_poly.pdbx_seq_one_letter_code
_entity_poly.pdbx_strand_id
1 'polypeptide(L)'
;KEGREEYGDAFMRAGDFTFVDPDLVDESGAGPRPVRGTTLAMTLDAAGGARATVRDLESSDQPQDLVAELAYRDPNGQTLTSSTRVALWPSKVVLGIKPDSWTASKDRLKFTVVAVDLAGRPLPGVRVATDAFRRETFSHRRRLIGGFYAYEHGHETKRAGALCEGTTDSLGLLVCETKPPATGYLILRARAQDAGRGDEELRQVGSDEG
;
A
#
# COMPACT_ATOMS: atom_id res chain seq x y z
N LYS A 1 4.81 -14.59 1.36
CA LYS A 1 6.16 -14.13 1.77
C LYS A 1 7.02 -13.70 0.59
N GLU A 2 6.92 -14.37 -0.57
CA GLU A 2 7.72 -14.08 -1.78
C GLU A 2 7.32 -12.78 -2.50
N GLY A 3 6.05 -12.42 -2.56
CA GLY A 3 5.62 -11.18 -3.22
C GLY A 3 6.07 -9.88 -2.55
N ARG A 4 6.51 -9.96 -1.28
CA ARG A 4 7.00 -8.82 -0.50
C ARG A 4 8.45 -8.45 -0.82
N GLU A 5 9.23 -9.40 -1.35
CA GLU A 5 10.64 -9.18 -1.68
C GLU A 5 10.82 -8.50 -3.05
N GLU A 6 9.96 -8.82 -4.00
CA GLU A 6 10.02 -8.25 -5.37
C GLU A 6 9.64 -6.77 -5.43
N TYR A 7 8.70 -6.33 -4.57
CA TYR A 7 8.36 -4.90 -4.41
C TYR A 7 9.43 -4.13 -3.61
N GLY A 8 10.13 -4.80 -2.69
CA GLY A 8 11.16 -4.20 -1.85
C GLY A 8 12.33 -3.64 -2.62
N ASP A 9 12.77 -4.30 -3.67
CA ASP A 9 14.01 -3.95 -4.37
C ASP A 9 13.92 -2.65 -5.18
N ALA A 10 12.77 -2.35 -5.78
CA ALA A 10 12.56 -1.09 -6.50
C ALA A 10 12.49 0.11 -5.54
N PHE A 11 11.91 -0.08 -4.36
CA PHE A 11 11.69 0.97 -3.36
C PHE A 11 12.83 1.08 -2.34
N MET A 12 13.63 0.05 -2.13
CA MET A 12 14.82 0.10 -1.26
C MET A 12 15.86 1.12 -1.73
N ARG A 13 15.85 1.51 -3.01
CA ARG A 13 16.73 2.57 -3.54
C ARG A 13 16.32 3.98 -3.11
N ALA A 14 15.11 4.18 -2.64
CA ALA A 14 14.61 5.47 -2.15
C ALA A 14 14.97 5.75 -0.66
N GLY A 15 15.77 4.90 -0.02
CA GLY A 15 16.22 5.08 1.36
C GLY A 15 15.16 4.68 2.40
N ASP A 16 15.20 5.30 3.58
CA ASP A 16 14.35 4.96 4.74
C ASP A 16 12.89 5.44 4.63
N PHE A 17 12.36 5.55 3.43
CA PHE A 17 10.96 5.93 3.22
C PHE A 17 10.04 4.71 3.35
N THR A 18 8.86 4.93 3.94
CA THR A 18 7.81 3.93 4.03
C THR A 18 6.80 4.14 2.91
N PHE A 19 6.55 3.09 2.14
CA PHE A 19 5.66 3.07 0.97
C PHE A 19 4.43 2.17 1.18
N VAL A 20 4.20 1.68 2.38
CA VAL A 20 3.12 0.73 2.69
C VAL A 20 2.09 1.38 3.56
N ASP A 21 0.81 1.19 3.24
CA ASP A 21 -0.28 1.48 4.16
C ASP A 21 -0.31 0.38 5.25
N PRO A 22 -0.04 0.71 6.52
CA PRO A 22 -0.08 -0.28 7.59
C PRO A 22 -1.49 -0.84 7.87
N ASP A 23 -2.54 -0.14 7.43
CA ASP A 23 -3.92 -0.63 7.54
C ASP A 23 -4.25 -1.68 6.45
N LEU A 24 -3.44 -1.77 5.39
CA LEU A 24 -3.51 -2.85 4.39
C LEU A 24 -2.86 -4.14 4.89
N VAL A 25 -2.05 -4.07 5.94
CA VAL A 25 -1.52 -5.24 6.62
C VAL A 25 -2.59 -5.69 7.62
N ASP A 26 -3.51 -6.52 7.15
CA ASP A 26 -4.52 -7.14 8.01
C ASP A 26 -3.83 -8.01 9.07
N GLU A 27 -3.88 -7.56 10.31
CA GLU A 27 -3.34 -8.31 11.47
C GLU A 27 -4.07 -9.66 11.66
N SER A 28 -5.22 -9.85 11.02
CA SER A 28 -5.99 -11.11 11.05
C SER A 28 -5.34 -12.25 10.26
N GLY A 29 -4.27 -11.97 9.50
CA GLY A 29 -3.60 -12.98 8.68
C GLY A 29 -4.43 -13.48 7.51
N ALA A 30 -5.59 -12.90 7.25
CA ALA A 30 -6.36 -13.14 6.05
C ALA A 30 -5.60 -12.50 4.88
N GLY A 31 -4.92 -13.31 4.10
CA GLY A 31 -4.27 -12.86 2.87
C GLY A 31 -5.28 -12.20 1.91
N PRO A 32 -4.80 -11.49 0.89
CA PRO A 32 -5.67 -10.83 -0.09
C PRO A 32 -6.66 -11.85 -0.64
N ARG A 33 -7.94 -11.50 -0.61
CA ARG A 33 -9.00 -12.38 -1.12
C ARG A 33 -8.84 -12.49 -2.62
N PRO A 34 -8.75 -13.70 -3.19
CA PRO A 34 -8.69 -13.86 -4.63
C PRO A 34 -9.99 -13.31 -5.23
N VAL A 35 -9.86 -12.34 -6.11
CA VAL A 35 -10.95 -11.88 -6.96
C VAL A 35 -11.23 -12.99 -7.99
N ARG A 36 -12.46 -13.13 -8.46
CA ARG A 36 -12.89 -14.17 -9.39
C ARG A 36 -11.98 -14.22 -10.61
N GLY A 37 -11.42 -15.40 -10.88
CA GLY A 37 -10.66 -15.65 -12.09
C GLY A 37 -11.57 -15.94 -13.28
N THR A 38 -11.11 -15.59 -14.48
CA THR A 38 -11.72 -16.00 -15.75
C THR A 38 -10.89 -17.11 -16.37
N THR A 39 -11.53 -18.18 -16.81
CA THR A 39 -10.87 -19.28 -17.50
C THR A 39 -11.02 -19.10 -19.00
N LEU A 40 -9.90 -19.10 -19.73
CA LEU A 40 -9.84 -19.01 -21.18
C LEU A 40 -9.33 -20.34 -21.74
N ALA A 41 -10.14 -20.98 -22.57
CA ALA A 41 -9.69 -22.16 -23.34
C ALA A 41 -8.80 -21.68 -24.51
N MET A 42 -7.62 -22.29 -24.65
CA MET A 42 -6.65 -21.96 -25.69
C MET A 42 -6.11 -23.22 -26.36
N THR A 43 -5.73 -23.07 -27.63
CA THR A 43 -5.00 -24.10 -28.35
C THR A 43 -3.61 -23.56 -28.68
N LEU A 44 -2.58 -24.36 -28.38
CA LEU A 44 -1.21 -24.02 -28.72
C LEU A 44 -0.99 -24.18 -30.23
N ASP A 45 -0.20 -23.29 -30.80
CA ASP A 45 0.27 -23.39 -32.19
C ASP A 45 1.33 -24.50 -32.35
N ALA A 46 1.82 -24.69 -33.56
CA ALA A 46 2.82 -25.71 -33.89
C ALA A 46 4.19 -25.48 -33.18
N ALA A 47 4.45 -24.25 -32.72
CA ALA A 47 5.64 -23.91 -31.94
C ALA A 47 5.40 -24.03 -30.41
N GLY A 48 4.19 -24.44 -30.00
CA GLY A 48 3.82 -24.55 -28.58
C GLY A 48 3.46 -23.21 -27.94
N GLY A 49 3.20 -22.18 -28.74
CA GLY A 49 2.83 -20.85 -28.27
C GLY A 49 1.33 -20.58 -28.36
N ALA A 50 0.82 -19.75 -27.47
CA ALA A 50 -0.50 -19.15 -27.57
C ALA A 50 -0.48 -17.73 -27.00
N ARG A 51 -1.37 -16.88 -27.49
CA ARG A 51 -1.54 -15.53 -26.97
C ARG A 51 -3.01 -15.30 -26.63
N ALA A 52 -3.25 -14.85 -25.41
CA ALA A 52 -4.55 -14.43 -24.95
C ALA A 52 -4.52 -12.97 -24.55
N THR A 53 -5.65 -12.28 -24.74
CA THR A 53 -5.84 -10.93 -24.22
C THR A 53 -6.90 -11.00 -23.13
N VAL A 54 -6.52 -10.64 -21.92
CA VAL A 54 -7.47 -10.45 -20.82
C VAL A 54 -8.06 -9.05 -20.96
N ARG A 55 -9.38 -8.98 -21.08
CA ARG A 55 -10.14 -7.74 -21.15
C ARG A 55 -10.96 -7.59 -19.88
N ASP A 56 -11.45 -6.39 -19.63
CA ASP A 56 -12.37 -6.09 -18.54
C ASP A 56 -11.80 -6.42 -17.15
N LEU A 57 -10.49 -6.11 -16.97
CA LEU A 57 -9.90 -6.11 -15.63
C LEU A 57 -10.61 -5.02 -14.81
N GLU A 58 -11.13 -5.42 -13.65
CA GLU A 58 -11.71 -4.46 -12.71
C GLU A 58 -10.65 -3.44 -12.31
N SER A 59 -10.99 -2.15 -12.43
CA SER A 59 -10.11 -1.09 -11.93
C SER A 59 -10.13 -1.09 -10.40
N SER A 60 -8.97 -1.02 -9.80
CA SER A 60 -8.78 -0.88 -8.36
C SER A 60 -8.05 0.42 -8.07
N ASP A 61 -8.32 1.01 -6.92
CA ASP A 61 -7.57 2.11 -6.33
C ASP A 61 -6.36 1.61 -5.50
N GLN A 62 -6.19 0.28 -5.43
CA GLN A 62 -5.10 -0.37 -4.71
C GLN A 62 -4.25 -1.22 -5.64
N PRO A 63 -2.95 -1.38 -5.36
CA PRO A 63 -2.11 -2.32 -6.08
C PRO A 63 -2.66 -3.74 -6.00
N GLN A 64 -2.66 -4.44 -7.13
CA GLN A 64 -3.17 -5.81 -7.26
C GLN A 64 -2.16 -6.69 -7.98
N ASP A 65 -2.21 -7.98 -7.71
CA ASP A 65 -1.49 -9.00 -8.46
C ASP A 65 -2.43 -9.70 -9.44
N LEU A 66 -2.11 -9.64 -10.72
CA LEU A 66 -2.71 -10.49 -11.71
C LEU A 66 -1.94 -11.81 -11.75
N VAL A 67 -2.58 -12.88 -11.28
CA VAL A 67 -2.02 -14.25 -11.35
C VAL A 67 -2.60 -14.94 -12.56
N ALA A 68 -1.75 -15.38 -13.48
CA ALA A 68 -2.12 -16.18 -14.63
C ALA A 68 -1.62 -17.62 -14.43
N GLU A 69 -2.54 -18.57 -14.51
CA GLU A 69 -2.22 -20.01 -14.43
C GLU A 69 -2.54 -20.68 -15.75
N LEU A 70 -1.60 -21.43 -16.27
CA LEU A 70 -1.76 -22.27 -17.43
C LEU A 70 -1.81 -23.74 -16.98
N ALA A 71 -2.95 -24.38 -17.19
CA ALA A 71 -3.06 -25.83 -17.01
C ALA A 71 -3.11 -26.51 -18.39
N TYR A 72 -2.24 -27.48 -18.61
CA TYR A 72 -2.22 -28.26 -19.87
C TYR A 72 -2.03 -29.74 -19.57
N ARG A 73 -2.54 -30.59 -20.46
CA ARG A 73 -2.37 -32.04 -20.36
C ARG A 73 -1.22 -32.46 -21.24
N ASP A 74 -0.26 -33.14 -20.66
CA ASP A 74 0.87 -33.69 -21.38
C ASP A 74 0.46 -34.95 -22.19
N PRO A 75 1.31 -35.47 -23.10
CA PRO A 75 1.01 -36.69 -23.86
C PRO A 75 0.80 -37.95 -22.99
N ASN A 76 1.28 -37.95 -21.74
CA ASN A 76 1.11 -39.07 -20.80
C ASN A 76 -0.21 -38.96 -20.02
N GLY A 77 -0.99 -37.92 -20.28
CA GLY A 77 -2.28 -37.67 -19.65
C GLY A 77 -2.20 -36.95 -18.29
N GLN A 78 -1.03 -36.50 -17.86
CA GLN A 78 -0.85 -35.73 -16.64
C GLN A 78 -1.22 -34.26 -16.89
N THR A 79 -1.87 -33.67 -15.92
CA THR A 79 -2.12 -32.20 -15.93
C THR A 79 -0.96 -31.50 -15.26
N LEU A 80 -0.28 -30.65 -16.02
CA LEU A 80 0.79 -29.79 -15.54
C LEU A 80 0.25 -28.36 -15.44
N THR A 81 0.68 -27.65 -14.40
CA THR A 81 0.29 -26.26 -14.16
C THR A 81 1.53 -25.39 -14.07
N SER A 82 1.49 -24.26 -14.76
CA SER A 82 2.50 -23.21 -14.65
C SER A 82 1.81 -21.92 -14.31
N SER A 83 2.39 -21.13 -13.42
CA SER A 83 1.81 -19.84 -13.01
C SER A 83 2.81 -18.72 -13.18
N THR A 84 2.30 -17.53 -13.46
CA THR A 84 3.06 -16.28 -13.46
C THR A 84 2.25 -15.17 -12.82
N ARG A 85 2.95 -14.14 -12.33
CA ARG A 85 2.33 -13.02 -11.64
C ARG A 85 2.79 -11.72 -12.26
N VAL A 86 1.87 -10.78 -12.41
CA VAL A 86 2.13 -9.43 -12.89
C VAL A 86 1.48 -8.45 -11.93
N ALA A 87 2.26 -7.52 -11.41
CA ALA A 87 1.75 -6.45 -10.57
C ALA A 87 1.02 -5.40 -11.41
N LEU A 88 -0.19 -5.08 -10.99
CA LEU A 88 -1.02 -4.01 -11.56
C LEU A 88 -1.06 -2.86 -10.56
N TRP A 89 -0.59 -1.71 -11.00
CA TRP A 89 -0.58 -0.50 -10.19
C TRP A 89 -1.69 0.45 -10.63
N PRO A 90 -2.44 1.06 -9.68
CA PRO A 90 -3.50 2.00 -10.02
C PRO A 90 -2.95 3.34 -10.55
N SER A 91 -1.74 3.71 -10.11
CA SER A 91 -1.07 4.97 -10.43
C SER A 91 0.35 4.74 -10.93
N LYS A 92 0.88 5.70 -11.68
CA LYS A 92 2.29 5.75 -12.09
C LYS A 92 3.17 6.49 -11.07
N VAL A 93 2.54 7.14 -10.09
CA VAL A 93 3.21 7.86 -9.00
C VAL A 93 3.09 7.02 -7.76
N VAL A 94 4.21 6.79 -7.08
CA VAL A 94 4.26 6.13 -5.78
C VAL A 94 4.83 7.10 -4.76
N LEU A 95 4.14 7.28 -3.65
CA LEU A 95 4.55 8.18 -2.58
C LEU A 95 5.19 7.39 -1.44
N GLY A 96 6.25 7.93 -0.86
CA GLY A 96 6.84 7.44 0.38
C GLY A 96 6.90 8.55 1.41
N ILE A 97 6.74 8.23 2.69
CA ILE A 97 6.85 9.17 3.80
C ILE A 97 7.97 8.72 4.73
N LYS A 98 8.77 9.71 5.18
CA LYS A 98 9.79 9.52 6.20
C LYS A 98 9.68 10.62 7.25
N PRO A 99 9.29 10.31 8.49
CA PRO A 99 9.37 11.27 9.58
C PRO A 99 10.84 11.53 9.93
N ASP A 100 11.14 12.76 10.36
CA ASP A 100 12.49 13.17 10.79
C ASP A 100 12.88 12.50 12.10
N SER A 101 11.87 12.18 12.94
CA SER A 101 12.02 11.48 14.22
C SER A 101 10.79 10.61 14.50
N TRP A 102 10.96 9.56 15.28
CA TRP A 102 9.86 8.72 15.79
C TRP A 102 8.95 9.46 16.75
N THR A 103 9.47 10.50 17.40
CA THR A 103 8.71 11.35 18.30
C THR A 103 8.63 12.76 17.74
N ALA A 104 7.41 13.31 17.69
CA ALA A 104 7.20 14.71 17.38
C ALA A 104 7.01 15.50 18.68
N SER A 105 7.59 16.69 18.75
CA SER A 105 7.27 17.60 19.86
C SER A 105 5.84 18.13 19.71
N LYS A 106 5.23 18.61 20.81
CA LYS A 106 3.89 19.22 20.78
C LYS A 106 3.75 20.41 19.82
N ASP A 107 4.89 20.99 19.45
CA ASP A 107 4.93 22.22 18.64
C ASP A 107 5.55 22.01 17.27
N ARG A 108 6.15 20.85 17.01
CA ARG A 108 6.90 20.62 15.77
C ARG A 108 6.81 19.17 15.32
N LEU A 109 6.26 18.99 14.13
CA LEU A 109 6.26 17.76 13.36
C LEU A 109 6.99 18.04 12.05
N LYS A 110 8.05 17.29 11.78
CA LYS A 110 8.81 17.38 10.54
C LYS A 110 8.87 16.00 9.87
N PHE A 111 8.62 15.98 8.58
CA PHE A 111 8.69 14.76 7.76
C PHE A 111 8.97 15.13 6.30
N THR A 112 9.42 14.16 5.54
CA THR A 112 9.67 14.30 4.11
C THR A 112 8.80 13.32 3.34
N VAL A 113 8.18 13.79 2.26
CA VAL A 113 7.49 12.94 1.29
C VAL A 113 8.38 12.82 0.06
N VAL A 114 8.47 11.62 -0.49
CA VAL A 114 9.10 11.36 -1.79
C VAL A 114 8.05 10.89 -2.78
N ALA A 115 8.11 11.38 -4.01
CA ALA A 115 7.35 10.85 -5.13
C ALA A 115 8.31 10.16 -6.11
N VAL A 116 8.00 8.91 -6.46
CA VAL A 116 8.78 8.11 -7.41
C VAL A 116 7.87 7.47 -8.44
N ASP A 117 8.43 7.09 -9.59
CA ASP A 117 7.73 6.24 -10.56
C ASP A 117 7.83 4.75 -10.17
N LEU A 118 7.17 3.87 -10.92
CA LEU A 118 7.18 2.43 -10.68
C LEU A 118 8.57 1.78 -10.83
N ALA A 119 9.55 2.49 -11.39
CA ALA A 119 10.96 2.08 -11.45
C ALA A 119 11.79 2.67 -10.30
N GLY A 120 11.18 3.37 -9.35
CA GLY A 120 11.83 4.01 -8.22
C GLY A 120 12.61 5.29 -8.58
N ARG A 121 12.35 5.89 -9.74
CA ARG A 121 13.00 7.15 -10.15
C ARG A 121 12.24 8.33 -9.57
N PRO A 122 12.94 9.34 -9.00
CA PRO A 122 12.30 10.52 -8.46
C PRO A 122 11.43 11.25 -9.49
N LEU A 123 10.27 11.71 -9.04
CA LEU A 123 9.32 12.48 -9.84
C LEU A 123 9.24 13.92 -9.31
N PRO A 124 9.84 14.89 -10.00
CA PRO A 124 9.68 16.30 -9.67
C PRO A 124 8.32 16.84 -10.13
N GLY A 125 7.86 17.90 -9.46
CA GLY A 125 6.64 18.60 -9.88
C GLY A 125 5.32 17.91 -9.51
N VAL A 126 5.35 16.85 -8.70
CA VAL A 126 4.14 16.18 -8.22
C VAL A 126 3.52 16.98 -7.10
N ARG A 127 2.23 17.33 -7.24
CA ARG A 127 1.47 17.98 -6.17
C ARG A 127 1.04 16.97 -5.13
N VAL A 128 1.45 17.19 -3.89
CA VAL A 128 1.21 16.32 -2.75
C VAL A 128 0.45 17.07 -1.67
N ALA A 129 -0.57 16.45 -1.11
CA ALA A 129 -1.27 16.90 0.08
C ALA A 129 -1.10 15.86 1.19
N THR A 130 -0.91 16.32 2.43
CA THR A 130 -0.69 15.44 3.58
C THR A 130 -1.68 15.72 4.69
N ASP A 131 -2.17 14.64 5.29
CA ASP A 131 -3.11 14.65 6.40
C ASP A 131 -2.56 13.86 7.59
N ALA A 132 -2.98 14.22 8.80
CA ALA A 132 -2.78 13.43 10.00
C ALA A 132 -4.06 12.73 10.42
N PHE A 133 -3.93 11.51 10.87
CA PHE A 133 -4.99 10.73 11.52
C PHE A 133 -4.52 10.36 12.92
N ARG A 134 -5.40 10.43 13.89
CA ARG A 134 -5.14 10.00 15.25
C ARG A 134 -5.74 8.60 15.44
N ARG A 135 -4.90 7.67 15.92
CA ARG A 135 -5.35 6.34 16.32
C ARG A 135 -5.52 6.30 17.84
N GLU A 136 -6.71 5.97 18.27
CA GLU A 136 -7.06 5.74 19.68
C GLU A 136 -7.26 4.25 19.89
N THR A 137 -6.50 3.67 20.81
CA THR A 137 -6.66 2.27 21.19
C THR A 137 -7.53 2.21 22.44
N PHE A 138 -8.52 1.34 22.41
CA PHE A 138 -9.37 1.09 23.56
C PHE A 138 -9.42 -0.41 23.87
N SER A 139 -9.64 -0.73 25.14
CA SER A 139 -9.85 -2.09 25.58
C SER A 139 -11.13 -2.15 26.40
N HIS A 140 -11.99 -3.08 26.09
CA HIS A 140 -13.18 -3.32 26.87
C HIS A 140 -13.26 -4.79 27.31
N ARG A 141 -13.83 -4.98 28.50
CA ARG A 141 -14.00 -6.30 29.10
C ARG A 141 -15.35 -6.87 28.65
N ARG A 142 -15.32 -7.99 27.95
CA ARG A 142 -16.52 -8.74 27.55
C ARG A 142 -16.70 -9.97 28.42
N ARG A 143 -17.92 -10.18 28.92
CA ARG A 143 -18.28 -11.38 29.66
C ARG A 143 -18.55 -12.51 28.66
N LEU A 144 -17.87 -13.63 28.86
CA LEU A 144 -18.06 -14.86 28.10
C LEU A 144 -19.11 -15.77 28.76
N ILE A 145 -19.58 -16.78 28.03
CA ILE A 145 -20.42 -17.86 28.54
C ILE A 145 -19.64 -18.60 29.62
N GLY A 146 -20.26 -18.87 30.77
CA GLY A 146 -19.59 -19.50 31.92
C GLY A 146 -19.01 -18.51 32.94
N GLY A 147 -19.24 -17.19 32.79
CA GLY A 147 -18.83 -16.18 33.77
C GLY A 147 -17.39 -15.69 33.64
N PHE A 148 -16.64 -16.19 32.67
CA PHE A 148 -15.30 -15.71 32.37
C PHE A 148 -15.35 -14.37 31.66
N TYR A 149 -14.22 -13.65 31.71
CA TYR A 149 -14.05 -12.36 31.02
C TYR A 149 -12.90 -12.44 30.03
N ALA A 150 -13.12 -11.91 28.83
CA ALA A 150 -12.07 -11.64 27.88
C ALA A 150 -11.91 -10.12 27.71
N TYR A 151 -10.71 -9.68 27.39
CA TYR A 151 -10.44 -8.31 26.98
C TYR A 151 -10.41 -8.29 25.46
N GLU A 152 -11.28 -7.48 24.89
CA GLU A 152 -11.26 -7.17 23.47
C GLU A 152 -10.56 -5.83 23.30
N HIS A 153 -9.55 -5.80 22.44
CA HIS A 153 -8.83 -4.60 22.08
C HIS A 153 -9.32 -4.13 20.72
N GLY A 154 -9.54 -2.86 20.60
CA GLY A 154 -9.92 -2.22 19.34
C GLY A 154 -9.16 -0.92 19.16
N HIS A 155 -9.14 -0.42 17.96
CA HIS A 155 -8.65 0.91 17.68
C HIS A 155 -9.64 1.67 16.79
N GLU A 156 -9.64 2.96 16.92
CA GLU A 156 -10.42 3.88 16.09
C GLU A 156 -9.46 4.92 15.51
N THR A 157 -9.52 5.09 14.19
CA THR A 157 -8.66 6.06 13.49
C THR A 157 -9.52 7.20 12.97
N LYS A 158 -9.25 8.43 13.44
CA LYS A 158 -9.96 9.64 13.05
C LYS A 158 -9.03 10.63 12.40
N ARG A 159 -9.50 11.31 11.35
CA ARG A 159 -8.76 12.41 10.74
C ARG A 159 -8.57 13.54 11.75
N ALA A 160 -7.31 13.88 12.04
CA ALA A 160 -6.95 14.95 12.97
C ALA A 160 -6.82 16.31 12.27
N GLY A 161 -6.38 16.33 11.01
CA GLY A 161 -6.28 17.56 10.23
C GLY A 161 -5.34 17.45 9.04
N ALA A 162 -5.33 18.50 8.22
CA ALA A 162 -4.34 18.69 7.17
C ALA A 162 -3.00 19.12 7.80
N LEU A 163 -1.90 18.68 7.20
CA LEU A 163 -0.54 19.01 7.64
C LEU A 163 0.14 19.99 6.72
N CYS A 164 0.41 19.59 5.50
CA CYS A 164 0.98 20.45 4.49
C CYS A 164 0.53 20.06 3.09
N GLU A 165 0.68 21.01 2.15
CA GLU A 165 0.47 20.81 0.72
C GLU A 165 1.61 21.49 -0.02
N GLY A 166 2.12 20.86 -1.07
CA GLY A 166 3.21 21.42 -1.87
C GLY A 166 3.50 20.57 -3.09
N THR A 167 4.58 20.95 -3.76
CA THR A 167 5.04 20.28 -4.98
C THR A 167 6.44 19.73 -4.75
N THR A 168 6.71 18.52 -5.22
CA THR A 168 8.02 17.89 -5.09
C THR A 168 9.08 18.66 -5.87
N ASP A 169 10.27 18.72 -5.31
CA ASP A 169 11.46 19.37 -5.91
C ASP A 169 12.12 18.52 -7.02
N SER A 170 13.29 18.92 -7.49
CA SER A 170 14.05 18.21 -8.54
C SER A 170 14.50 16.80 -8.14
N LEU A 171 14.50 16.47 -6.85
CA LEU A 171 14.81 15.15 -6.31
C LEU A 171 13.54 14.36 -5.96
N GLY A 172 12.36 14.85 -6.34
CA GLY A 172 11.08 14.23 -6.01
C GLY A 172 10.69 14.38 -4.54
N LEU A 173 11.28 15.34 -3.80
CA LEU A 173 11.07 15.49 -2.36
C LEU A 173 10.18 16.69 -2.04
N LEU A 174 9.32 16.52 -1.03
CA LEU A 174 8.58 17.60 -0.36
C LEU A 174 8.87 17.51 1.14
N VAL A 175 9.56 18.52 1.67
CA VAL A 175 9.82 18.63 3.12
C VAL A 175 8.70 19.42 3.76
N CYS A 176 8.07 18.82 4.76
CA CYS A 176 6.99 19.39 5.54
C CYS A 176 7.45 19.66 6.97
N GLU A 177 7.19 20.85 7.46
CA GLU A 177 7.37 21.21 8.86
C GLU A 177 6.14 21.98 9.34
N THR A 178 5.46 21.44 10.35
CA THR A 178 4.19 21.98 10.84
C THR A 178 3.99 21.67 12.31
N LYS A 179 2.97 22.26 12.92
CA LYS A 179 2.53 21.88 14.26
C LYS A 179 1.60 20.67 14.17
N PRO A 180 1.81 19.62 15.01
CA PRO A 180 0.88 18.50 15.07
C PRO A 180 -0.54 18.95 15.40
N PRO A 181 -1.58 18.48 14.68
CA PRO A 181 -2.96 18.87 14.97
C PRO A 181 -3.55 18.18 16.20
N ALA A 182 -2.89 17.14 16.70
CA ALA A 182 -3.28 16.39 17.89
C ALA A 182 -2.04 15.76 18.54
N THR A 183 -2.19 15.31 19.78
CA THR A 183 -1.20 14.51 20.52
C THR A 183 -1.60 13.04 20.51
N GLY A 184 -0.64 12.16 20.79
CA GLY A 184 -0.80 10.71 20.81
C GLY A 184 -0.33 10.05 19.50
N TYR A 185 -0.81 8.85 19.24
CA TYR A 185 -0.40 8.09 18.07
C TYR A 185 -0.96 8.69 16.78
N LEU A 186 -0.08 9.25 15.95
CA LEU A 186 -0.45 9.88 14.68
C LEU A 186 -0.02 9.01 13.50
N ILE A 187 -0.93 8.88 12.55
CA ILE A 187 -0.69 8.28 11.24
C ILE A 187 -0.61 9.42 10.23
N LEU A 188 0.48 9.48 9.49
CA LEU A 188 0.67 10.44 8.41
C LEU A 188 0.23 9.81 7.09
N ARG A 189 -0.54 10.56 6.31
CA ARG A 189 -1.05 10.14 5.01
C ARG A 189 -0.67 11.16 3.96
N ALA A 190 -0.03 10.74 2.89
CA ALA A 190 0.23 11.56 1.72
C ALA A 190 -0.66 11.13 0.56
N ARG A 191 -1.14 12.10 -0.22
CA ARG A 191 -1.92 11.90 -1.44
C ARG A 191 -1.36 12.74 -2.56
N ALA A 192 -1.31 12.17 -3.75
CA ALA A 192 -1.01 12.88 -4.99
C ALA A 192 -2.08 12.57 -6.03
N GLN A 193 -2.35 13.54 -6.90
CA GLN A 193 -3.18 13.31 -8.08
C GLN A 193 -2.27 12.95 -9.25
N ASP A 194 -2.48 11.78 -9.81
CA ASP A 194 -1.88 11.41 -11.09
C ASP A 194 -2.72 12.01 -12.22
N ALA A 195 -2.08 12.75 -13.13
CA ALA A 195 -2.74 13.32 -14.31
C ALA A 195 -3.38 12.24 -15.23
N GLY A 196 -3.13 10.96 -14.95
CA GLY A 196 -3.64 9.84 -15.74
C GLY A 196 -4.82 9.08 -15.13
N ARG A 197 -4.97 8.95 -13.83
CA ARG A 197 -6.10 8.28 -13.13
C ARG A 197 -5.87 8.13 -11.62
N GLY A 198 -6.83 8.65 -10.82
CA GLY A 198 -6.96 8.34 -9.41
C GLY A 198 -6.02 9.09 -8.47
N ASP A 199 -6.45 9.19 -7.23
CA ASP A 199 -5.65 9.70 -6.12
C ASP A 199 -4.84 8.52 -5.54
N GLU A 200 -3.53 8.64 -5.48
CA GLU A 200 -2.72 7.69 -4.72
C GLU A 200 -2.67 8.09 -3.26
N GLU A 201 -2.93 7.13 -2.40
CA GLU A 201 -3.03 7.33 -0.98
C GLU A 201 -2.07 6.42 -0.21
N LEU A 202 -1.14 7.03 0.52
CA LEU A 202 -0.21 6.32 1.40
C LEU A 202 -0.32 6.79 2.83
N ARG A 203 -0.24 5.86 3.76
CA ARG A 203 -0.27 6.12 5.20
C ARG A 203 1.01 5.66 5.87
N GLN A 204 1.53 6.46 6.76
CA GLN A 204 2.61 6.07 7.66
C GLN A 204 2.20 6.25 9.11
N VAL A 205 2.61 5.30 9.93
CA VAL A 205 2.36 5.28 11.36
C VAL A 205 3.55 5.87 12.11
N GLY A 206 3.32 6.83 12.98
CA GLY A 206 4.29 7.35 13.93
C GLY A 206 3.73 7.24 15.35
N SER A 207 4.54 6.82 16.31
CA SER A 207 4.18 6.80 17.71
C SER A 207 4.73 8.03 18.42
N ASP A 208 3.90 8.68 19.21
CA ASP A 208 4.31 9.67 20.20
C ASP A 208 4.23 9.00 21.57
N GLU A 209 5.39 8.68 22.14
CA GLU A 209 5.51 8.31 23.56
C GLU A 209 5.92 9.57 24.34
N GLY A 210 4.93 10.14 25.01
CA GLY A 210 5.15 11.27 25.89
C GLY A 210 4.24 11.24 27.10
#